data_48f4ccb97aa9e98ee2c3691b0053b15a
#
_entry.id   48f4ccb97aa9e98ee2c3691b0053b15a
#
_cell.length_a   1.000
_cell.length_b   1.000
_cell.length_c   1.000
_cell.angle_alpha   90.00
_cell.angle_beta   90.00
_cell.angle_gamma   90.00
#
_symmetry.space_group_name_H-M   'P 1'
#
loop_
_entity.id
_entity.type
_entity.pdbx_description
1 polymer ?
#
loop_
_entity_poly.entity_id
_entity_poly.type
_entity_poly.pdbx_seq_one_letter_code
_entity_poly.pdbx_strand_id
1 'polypeptide(L)'
;MSKRKITNPFNVKFSPFDNYGCPVPGMSWHKVTYDEKSGQGTYILKMEPGAKSLRHKHSNYEEFFMLEGELVDPDNKIFKKGDFVS
;
A
#
# COMPACT_ATOMS: atom_id res chain seq x y z
N MET A 1 16.24 25.87 -6.80
CA MET A 1 14.84 25.85 -6.38
C MET A 1 14.33 24.42 -6.39
N SER A 2 13.83 23.96 -5.27
CA SER A 2 13.29 22.60 -5.19
C SER A 2 11.91 22.52 -5.83
N LYS A 3 11.69 21.46 -6.58
CA LYS A 3 10.37 21.17 -7.14
C LYS A 3 9.64 20.22 -6.20
N ARG A 4 8.38 20.52 -5.93
CA ARG A 4 7.54 19.66 -5.13
C ARG A 4 6.61 18.87 -6.03
N LYS A 5 6.42 17.60 -5.69
CA LYS A 5 5.43 16.75 -6.33
C LYS A 5 4.25 16.61 -5.37
N ILE A 6 3.07 16.93 -5.86
CA ILE A 6 1.85 16.83 -5.05
C ILE A 6 1.09 15.59 -5.51
N THR A 7 0.82 14.70 -4.57
CA THR A 7 0.07 13.48 -4.84
C THR A 7 -1.14 13.43 -3.92
N ASN A 8 -2.33 13.37 -4.53
CA ASN A 8 -3.56 13.21 -3.77
C ASN A 8 -4.04 11.77 -3.95
N PRO A 9 -4.07 10.96 -2.88
CA PRO A 9 -4.42 9.55 -2.99
C PRO A 9 -5.83 9.30 -3.52
N PHE A 10 -6.70 10.29 -3.48
CA PHE A 10 -8.06 10.15 -3.99
C PHE A 10 -8.22 10.58 -5.44
N ASN A 11 -7.13 11.03 -6.08
CA ASN A 11 -7.13 11.54 -7.45
C ASN A 11 -6.09 10.89 -8.35
N VAL A 12 -5.46 9.84 -7.91
CA VAL A 12 -4.41 9.17 -8.68
C VAL A 12 -4.97 7.95 -9.39
N LYS A 13 -4.28 7.54 -10.45
CA LYS A 13 -4.59 6.29 -11.13
C LYS A 13 -3.85 5.14 -10.45
N PHE A 14 -4.55 4.03 -10.27
CA PHE A 14 -3.97 2.83 -9.69
C PHE A 14 -3.71 1.80 -10.80
N SER A 15 -2.64 1.05 -10.63
CA SER A 15 -2.32 -0.08 -11.50
C SER A 15 -2.36 -1.36 -10.68
N PRO A 16 -2.46 -2.55 -11.33
CA PRO A 16 -2.47 -3.80 -10.58
C PRO A 16 -1.26 -3.94 -9.68
N PHE A 17 -1.47 -4.40 -8.45
CA PHE A 17 -0.38 -4.61 -7.50
C PHE A 17 0.37 -5.89 -7.87
N ASP A 18 1.55 -5.73 -8.42
CA ASP A 18 2.37 -6.83 -8.94
C ASP A 18 3.73 -6.93 -8.27
N ASN A 19 3.84 -6.44 -7.05
CA ASN A 19 5.10 -6.38 -6.33
C ASN A 19 5.75 -7.76 -6.13
N TYR A 20 4.99 -8.83 -6.20
CA TYR A 20 5.49 -10.19 -6.04
C TYR A 20 5.66 -10.93 -7.37
N GLY A 21 5.66 -10.19 -8.48
CA GLY A 21 5.84 -10.75 -9.82
C GLY A 21 4.56 -10.99 -10.60
N CYS A 22 3.45 -11.23 -9.91
CA CYS A 22 2.13 -11.42 -10.53
C CYS A 22 1.12 -10.52 -9.85
N PRO A 23 0.13 -9.99 -10.59
CA PRO A 23 -0.92 -9.20 -9.98
C PRO A 23 -1.69 -9.99 -8.91
N VAL A 24 -1.96 -9.35 -7.79
CA VAL A 24 -2.78 -9.94 -6.73
C VAL A 24 -4.23 -9.51 -6.96
N PRO A 25 -5.18 -10.45 -7.08
CA PRO A 25 -6.57 -10.10 -7.33
C PRO A 25 -7.14 -9.14 -6.28
N GLY A 26 -7.82 -8.10 -6.75
CA GLY A 26 -8.43 -7.12 -5.86
C GLY A 26 -7.49 -6.11 -5.23
N MET A 27 -6.21 -6.11 -5.61
CA MET A 27 -5.22 -5.18 -5.09
C MET A 27 -4.64 -4.32 -6.21
N SER A 28 -4.48 -3.04 -5.93
CA SER A 28 -3.86 -2.10 -6.86
C SER A 28 -3.04 -1.09 -6.07
N TRP A 29 -2.11 -0.44 -6.75
CA TRP A 29 -1.25 0.54 -6.09
C TRP A 29 -0.92 1.72 -6.98
N HIS A 30 -0.47 2.78 -6.32
CA HIS A 30 0.10 3.96 -6.96
C HIS A 30 1.42 4.25 -6.26
N LYS A 31 2.51 4.19 -7.00
CA LYS A 31 3.84 4.46 -6.46
C LYS A 31 4.06 5.97 -6.38
N VAL A 32 4.27 6.48 -5.18
CA VAL A 32 4.52 7.91 -4.97
C VAL A 32 6.00 8.21 -5.13
N THR A 33 6.80 7.61 -4.25
CA THR A 33 8.27 7.64 -4.35
C THR A 33 8.74 6.21 -4.14
N TYR A 34 9.28 5.60 -5.18
CA TYR A 34 9.58 4.18 -5.11
C TYR A 34 10.86 3.88 -5.89
N ASP A 35 11.79 3.21 -5.23
CA ASP A 35 13.03 2.74 -5.86
C ASP A 35 12.86 1.29 -6.27
N GLU A 36 12.79 1.04 -7.57
CA GLU A 36 12.59 -0.30 -8.12
C GLU A 36 13.74 -1.25 -7.75
N LYS A 37 14.93 -0.72 -7.54
CA LYS A 37 16.10 -1.54 -7.24
C LYS A 37 16.08 -2.05 -5.81
N SER A 38 15.77 -1.17 -4.85
CA SER A 38 15.77 -1.53 -3.43
C SER A 38 14.41 -2.01 -2.93
N GLY A 39 13.34 -1.67 -3.65
CA GLY A 39 11.97 -1.92 -3.19
C GLY A 39 11.53 -0.99 -2.07
N GLN A 40 12.28 0.08 -1.82
CA GLN A 40 11.96 1.04 -0.78
C GLN A 40 11.25 2.25 -1.35
N GLY A 41 10.38 2.83 -0.55
CA GLY A 41 9.67 4.02 -0.97
C GLY A 41 8.29 4.10 -0.34
N THR A 42 7.50 5.00 -0.90
CA THR A 42 6.13 5.24 -0.44
C THR A 42 5.16 4.94 -1.59
N TYR A 43 4.13 4.18 -1.30
CA TYR A 43 3.07 3.92 -2.26
C TYR A 43 1.72 3.87 -1.55
N ILE A 44 0.68 4.04 -2.34
CA ILE A 44 -0.71 3.96 -1.86
C ILE A 44 -1.23 2.61 -2.34
N LEU A 45 -1.73 1.81 -1.42
CA LEU A 45 -2.27 0.48 -1.72
C LEU A 45 -3.78 0.53 -1.59
N LYS A 46 -4.47 0.01 -2.61
CA LYS A 46 -5.91 -0.11 -2.60
C LYS A 46 -6.29 -1.57 -2.63
N MET A 47 -7.16 -1.96 -1.71
CA MET A 47 -7.69 -3.32 -1.65
C MET A 47 -9.20 -3.27 -1.80
N GLU A 48 -9.73 -4.04 -2.75
CA GLU A 48 -11.17 -4.19 -2.89
C GLU A 48 -11.73 -4.99 -1.71
N PRO A 49 -13.01 -4.81 -1.37
CA PRO A 49 -13.62 -5.60 -0.29
C PRO A 49 -13.44 -7.10 -0.53
N GLY A 50 -12.98 -7.80 0.50
CA GLY A 50 -12.72 -9.23 0.42
C GLY A 50 -11.36 -9.62 -0.16
N ALA A 51 -10.58 -8.67 -0.65
CA ALA A 51 -9.24 -8.97 -1.14
C ALA A 51 -8.33 -9.40 0.00
N LYS A 52 -7.44 -10.35 -0.29
CA LYS A 52 -6.50 -10.85 0.71
C LYS A 52 -5.09 -10.71 0.16
N SER A 53 -4.19 -10.16 0.98
CA SER A 53 -2.79 -10.09 0.60
C SER A 53 -2.14 -11.46 0.73
N LEU A 54 -1.13 -11.71 -0.10
CA LEU A 54 -0.35 -12.92 0.02
C LEU A 54 0.56 -12.83 1.23
N ARG A 55 0.74 -13.95 1.92
CA ARG A 55 1.71 -14.02 3.01
C ARG A 55 3.11 -13.96 2.42
N HIS A 56 3.93 -13.09 2.96
CA HIS A 56 5.32 -12.98 2.55
C HIS A 56 6.14 -12.53 3.76
N LYS A 57 7.41 -12.83 3.73
CA LYS A 57 8.32 -12.45 4.79
C LYS A 57 8.86 -11.06 4.51
N HIS A 58 8.63 -10.16 5.46
CA HIS A 58 9.21 -8.82 5.37
C HIS A 58 10.62 -8.85 5.95
N SER A 59 11.59 -8.39 5.16
CA SER A 59 12.96 -8.26 5.62
C SER A 59 13.29 -6.85 6.11
N ASN A 60 12.41 -5.90 5.86
CA ASN A 60 12.59 -4.49 6.20
C ASN A 60 11.47 -3.97 7.07
N TYR A 61 11.76 -2.86 7.74
CA TYR A 61 10.77 -2.15 8.54
C TYR A 61 9.66 -1.60 7.67
N GLU A 62 8.42 -1.77 8.09
CA GLU A 62 7.26 -1.34 7.34
C GLU A 62 6.27 -0.61 8.24
N GLU A 63 5.81 0.52 7.75
CA GLU A 63 4.78 1.32 8.42
C GLU A 63 3.72 1.69 7.41
N PHE A 64 2.48 1.86 7.88
CA PHE A 64 1.42 2.34 6.99
C PHE A 64 0.40 3.18 7.75
N PHE A 65 -0.29 4.01 7.00
CA PHE A 65 -1.36 4.86 7.49
C PHE A 65 -2.65 4.52 6.75
N MET A 66 -3.72 4.32 7.51
CA MET A 66 -5.03 3.98 6.94
C MET A 66 -5.74 5.24 6.45
N LEU A 67 -5.89 5.36 5.13
CA LEU A 67 -6.57 6.50 4.51
C LEU A 67 -8.08 6.31 4.47
N GLU A 68 -8.54 5.09 4.24
CA GLU A 68 -9.97 4.76 4.07
C GLU A 68 -10.20 3.31 4.46
N GLY A 69 -11.42 3.03 4.91
CA GLY A 69 -11.86 1.66 5.12
C GLY A 69 -11.27 0.99 6.33
N GLU A 70 -11.34 -0.33 6.33
CA GLU A 70 -10.84 -1.18 7.40
C GLU A 70 -9.99 -2.29 6.83
N LEU A 71 -8.95 -2.65 7.55
CA LEU A 71 -8.07 -3.76 7.22
C LEU A 71 -8.01 -4.70 8.42
N VAL A 72 -8.22 -5.99 8.17
CA VAL A 72 -8.15 -7.02 9.21
C VAL A 72 -6.86 -7.81 8.98
N ASP A 73 -6.01 -7.86 10.00
CA ASP A 73 -4.78 -8.63 9.90
C ASP A 73 -5.00 -10.08 10.32
N PRO A 74 -4.03 -10.98 10.09
CA PRO A 74 -4.16 -12.39 10.45
C PRO A 74 -4.45 -12.64 11.93
N ASP A 75 -4.10 -11.71 12.81
CA ASP A 75 -4.35 -11.82 14.25
C ASP A 75 -5.71 -11.24 14.64
N ASN A 76 -6.57 -10.96 13.67
CA ASN A 76 -7.90 -10.38 13.85
C ASN A 76 -7.88 -8.95 14.40
N LYS A 77 -6.78 -8.26 14.29
CA LYS A 77 -6.74 -6.83 14.60
C LYS A 77 -7.34 -6.05 13.45
N ILE A 78 -8.14 -5.05 13.78
CA ILE A 78 -8.80 -4.22 12.78
C ILE A 78 -8.13 -2.85 12.79
N PHE A 79 -7.61 -2.45 11.64
CA PHE A 79 -7.04 -1.12 11.43
C PHE A 79 -8.07 -0.28 10.71
N LYS A 80 -8.32 0.91 11.21
CA LYS A 80 -9.39 1.80 10.73
C LYS A 80 -8.81 3.08 10.15
N LYS A 81 -9.63 3.79 9.41
CA LYS A 81 -9.29 5.11 8.89
C LYS A 81 -8.67 5.99 9.98
N GLY A 82 -7.52 6.55 9.68
CA GLY A 82 -6.79 7.41 10.60
C GLY A 82 -5.75 6.69 11.46
N ASP A 83 -5.71 5.37 11.44
CA ASP A 83 -4.72 4.61 12.22
C ASP A 83 -3.37 4.65 11.52
N PHE A 84 -2.33 4.87 12.30
CA PHE A 84 -0.95 4.71 11.86
C PHE A 84 -0.38 3.46 12.52
N VAL A 85 0.11 2.54 11.71
CA VAL A 85 0.58 1.24 12.18
C VAL A 85 2.08 1.13 11.95
N SER A 86 2.78 0.85 12.99
CA SER A 86 4.23 0.67 12.94
C SER A 86 4.67 -0.64 13.54
#